data_d21f80e93eafa56e06970b4ba35a0909
#
_entry.id   d21f80e93eafa56e06970b4ba35a0909
#
_cell.length_a   1.000
_cell.length_b   1.000
_cell.length_c   1.000
_cell.angle_alpha   90.00
_cell.angle_beta   90.00
_cell.angle_gamma   90.00
#
_symmetry.space_group_name_H-M   'P 1'
#
loop_
_entity.id
_entity.type
_entity.pdbx_description
1 polymer ?
#
loop_
_entity_poly.entity_id
_entity_poly.type
_entity_poly.pdbx_seq_one_letter_code
_entity_poly.pdbx_strand_id
1 'polypeptide(L)'
;MLKNFLSSVCAGVLISIGGCVFLACENRYVGAVLFSVALLCICLKGYALYTGRVGYIIESHKESDFAALAVILIGNLITTFLLGMLVRVSMPQLGETAAAICSAKLAQAFWQTLVRAFFCGILMYLAVSTYKEKNTVLGILFCVPVFILSGFEHSIADMFYFGASGIFSLSAALFMLAVVIGNSLGGMLLPALTLIGGRKK
;
A
#
# COMPACT_ATOMS: atom_id res chain seq x y z
N MET A 1 12.59 17.52 0.37
CA MET A 1 12.04 16.72 -0.74
C MET A 1 12.89 15.48 -1.05
N LEU A 2 14.20 15.61 -1.35
CA LEU A 2 15.08 14.47 -1.67
C LEU A 2 15.04 13.36 -0.61
N LYS A 3 15.13 13.71 0.68
CA LYS A 3 15.06 12.73 1.80
C LYS A 3 13.76 11.93 1.78
N ASN A 4 12.61 12.58 1.51
CA ASN A 4 11.32 11.90 1.43
C ASN A 4 11.26 10.97 0.21
N PHE A 5 11.80 11.40 -0.93
CA PHE A 5 11.88 10.58 -2.14
C PHE A 5 12.74 9.33 -1.89
N LEU A 6 13.96 9.46 -1.40
CA LEU A 6 14.83 8.30 -1.13
C LEU A 6 14.22 7.35 -0.08
N SER A 7 13.58 7.91 0.95
CA SER A 7 12.85 7.10 1.95
C SER A 7 11.66 6.37 1.34
N SER A 8 10.98 6.97 0.37
CA SER A 8 9.87 6.32 -0.35
C SER A 8 10.36 5.22 -1.31
N VAL A 9 11.53 5.41 -1.92
CA VAL A 9 12.18 4.34 -2.72
C VAL A 9 12.45 3.13 -1.83
N CYS A 10 13.05 3.31 -0.64
CA CYS A 10 13.29 2.21 0.30
C CYS A 10 11.99 1.48 0.69
N ALA A 11 10.91 2.22 0.95
CA ALA A 11 9.61 1.62 1.25
C ALA A 11 9.05 0.84 0.04
N GLY A 12 9.18 1.38 -1.17
CA GLY A 12 8.79 0.69 -2.41
C GLY A 12 9.54 -0.62 -2.63
N VAL A 13 10.85 -0.65 -2.36
CA VAL A 13 11.67 -1.89 -2.40
C VAL A 13 11.11 -2.94 -1.44
N LEU A 14 10.82 -2.56 -0.20
CA LEU A 14 10.28 -3.50 0.80
C LEU A 14 8.89 -4.02 0.43
N ILE A 15 8.00 -3.15 -0.08
CA ILE A 15 6.69 -3.60 -0.58
C ILE A 15 6.85 -4.57 -1.76
N SER A 16 7.80 -4.33 -2.66
CA SER A 16 8.07 -5.24 -3.78
C SER A 16 8.56 -6.61 -3.29
N ILE A 17 9.41 -6.65 -2.27
CA ILE A 17 9.83 -7.92 -1.62
C ILE A 17 8.61 -8.65 -1.04
N GLY A 18 7.75 -7.95 -0.29
CA GLY A 18 6.52 -8.52 0.23
C GLY A 18 5.60 -9.06 -0.89
N GLY A 19 5.49 -8.31 -2.00
CA GLY A 19 4.76 -8.73 -3.18
C GLY A 19 5.33 -10.00 -3.82
N CYS A 20 6.66 -10.11 -3.97
CA CYS A 20 7.31 -11.33 -4.46
C CYS A 20 7.00 -12.53 -3.57
N VAL A 21 7.12 -12.36 -2.25
CA VAL A 21 6.81 -13.43 -1.28
C VAL A 21 5.37 -13.90 -1.43
N PHE A 22 4.41 -12.96 -1.54
CA PHE A 22 3.00 -13.32 -1.73
C PHE A 22 2.75 -14.05 -3.04
N LEU A 23 3.35 -13.60 -4.15
CA LEU A 23 3.23 -14.25 -5.46
C LEU A 23 3.85 -15.64 -5.51
N ALA A 24 4.95 -15.86 -4.77
CA ALA A 24 5.67 -17.13 -4.72
C ALA A 24 5.02 -18.15 -3.77
N CYS A 25 4.16 -17.73 -2.87
CA CYS A 25 3.63 -18.58 -1.82
C CYS A 25 2.38 -19.33 -2.32
N GLU A 26 2.43 -20.67 -2.40
CA GLU A 26 1.27 -21.49 -2.77
C GLU A 26 0.13 -21.34 -1.75
N ASN A 27 0.47 -21.30 -0.47
CA ASN A 27 -0.50 -21.08 0.58
C ASN A 27 -0.75 -19.59 0.78
N ARG A 28 -1.92 -19.13 0.34
CA ARG A 28 -2.33 -17.73 0.42
C ARG A 28 -2.31 -17.15 1.84
N TYR A 29 -2.64 -17.94 2.86
CA TYR A 29 -2.63 -17.49 4.26
C TYR A 29 -1.21 -17.23 4.73
N VAL A 30 -0.29 -18.14 4.44
CA VAL A 30 1.14 -18.00 4.75
C VAL A 30 1.72 -16.80 4.01
N GLY A 31 1.43 -16.66 2.71
CA GLY A 31 1.88 -15.53 1.89
C GLY A 31 1.40 -14.18 2.44
N ALA A 32 0.14 -14.09 2.91
CA ALA A 32 -0.41 -12.88 3.50
C ALA A 32 0.27 -12.50 4.82
N VAL A 33 0.58 -13.48 5.67
CA VAL A 33 1.32 -13.26 6.92
C VAL A 33 2.76 -12.82 6.63
N LEU A 34 3.45 -13.49 5.70
CA LEU A 34 4.83 -13.17 5.34
C LEU A 34 4.95 -11.80 4.65
N PHE A 35 3.93 -11.36 3.91
CA PHE A 35 3.90 -10.00 3.37
C PHE A 35 4.05 -8.92 4.45
N SER A 36 3.61 -9.19 5.67
CA SER A 36 3.70 -8.24 6.79
C SER A 36 5.14 -7.80 7.08
N VAL A 37 6.16 -8.60 6.69
CA VAL A 37 7.58 -8.24 6.86
C VAL A 37 7.91 -6.91 6.16
N ALA A 38 7.25 -6.62 5.04
CA ALA A 38 7.47 -5.37 4.32
C ALA A 38 7.10 -4.16 5.18
N LEU A 39 5.86 -4.10 5.70
CA LEU A 39 5.41 -3.00 6.54
C LEU A 39 6.15 -2.96 7.88
N LEU A 40 6.48 -4.11 8.45
CA LEU A 40 7.28 -4.22 9.68
C LEU A 40 8.64 -3.52 9.51
N CYS A 41 9.38 -3.87 8.46
CA CYS A 41 10.67 -3.25 8.18
C CYS A 41 10.54 -1.75 7.86
N ILE A 42 9.50 -1.36 7.11
CA ILE A 42 9.21 0.06 6.82
C ILE A 42 9.03 0.84 8.12
N CYS A 43 8.23 0.34 9.06
CA CYS A 43 7.97 1.00 10.34
C CYS A 43 9.22 1.03 11.23
N LEU A 44 9.92 -0.09 11.36
CA LEU A 44 11.16 -0.18 12.16
C LEU A 44 12.27 0.74 11.66
N LYS A 45 12.40 0.92 10.34
CA LYS A 45 13.40 1.81 9.73
C LYS A 45 12.92 3.24 9.55
N GLY A 46 11.63 3.53 9.78
CA GLY A 46 11.04 4.86 9.61
C GLY A 46 10.91 5.30 8.15
N TYR A 47 10.88 4.36 7.20
CA TYR A 47 10.74 4.66 5.78
C TYR A 47 9.36 5.24 5.44
N ALA A 48 9.29 5.92 4.28
CA ALA A 48 8.10 6.68 3.89
C ALA A 48 7.20 5.85 2.98
N LEU A 49 6.15 5.27 3.56
CA LEU A 49 5.07 4.62 2.83
C LEU A 49 3.84 5.54 2.81
N TYR A 50 3.33 5.85 1.61
CA TYR A 50 2.20 6.75 1.40
C TYR A 50 0.96 6.36 2.21
N THR A 51 0.49 5.13 2.07
CA THR A 51 -0.72 4.62 2.72
C THR A 51 -0.63 4.62 4.25
N GLY A 52 0.58 4.51 4.80
CA GLY A 52 0.84 4.62 6.23
C GLY A 52 1.00 6.06 6.75
N ARG A 53 1.05 7.05 5.84
CA ARG A 53 1.26 8.47 6.19
C ARG A 53 0.09 9.37 5.86
N VAL A 54 -0.73 9.03 4.87
CA VAL A 54 -1.79 9.90 4.37
C VAL A 54 -2.79 10.31 5.45
N GLY A 55 -3.09 9.45 6.41
CA GLY A 55 -4.01 9.77 7.51
C GLY A 55 -3.54 10.91 8.42
N TYR A 56 -2.23 11.09 8.57
CA TYR A 56 -1.66 12.15 9.43
C TYR A 56 -1.82 13.57 8.87
N ILE A 57 -2.22 13.72 7.59
CA ILE A 57 -2.53 15.02 7.00
C ILE A 57 -3.70 15.71 7.71
N ILE A 58 -4.60 14.93 8.33
CA ILE A 58 -5.74 15.45 9.10
C ILE A 58 -5.28 16.23 10.32
N GLU A 59 -4.11 15.91 10.87
CA GLU A 59 -3.57 16.57 12.06
C GLU A 59 -2.68 17.76 11.71
N SER A 60 -2.02 17.75 10.55
CA SER A 60 -0.92 18.67 10.25
C SER A 60 -1.26 19.78 9.24
N HIS A 61 -2.07 19.59 8.23
CA HIS A 61 -2.58 20.55 7.22
C HIS A 61 -1.57 21.55 6.58
N LYS A 62 -0.26 21.35 6.73
CA LYS A 62 0.71 22.28 6.14
C LYS A 62 0.89 21.97 4.65
N GLU A 63 1.06 23.00 3.82
CA GLU A 63 1.35 22.82 2.39
C GLU A 63 2.57 21.93 2.14
N SER A 64 3.60 22.05 3.00
CA SER A 64 4.79 21.20 2.95
C SER A 64 4.47 19.71 3.12
N ASP A 65 3.41 19.35 3.86
CA ASP A 65 3.04 17.98 4.13
C ASP A 65 2.30 17.36 2.94
N PHE A 66 1.45 18.14 2.25
CA PHE A 66 0.83 17.72 0.99
C PHE A 66 1.89 17.48 -0.10
N ALA A 67 2.85 18.41 -0.25
CA ALA A 67 3.95 18.26 -1.19
C ALA A 67 4.83 17.03 -0.83
N ALA A 68 5.09 16.81 0.46
CA ALA A 68 5.83 15.63 0.92
C ALA A 68 5.08 14.33 0.61
N LEU A 69 3.75 14.27 0.84
CA LEU A 69 2.93 13.11 0.51
C LEU A 69 2.91 12.82 -1.00
N ALA A 70 2.81 13.84 -1.83
CA ALA A 70 2.87 13.68 -3.29
C ALA A 70 4.22 13.08 -3.73
N VAL A 71 5.34 13.58 -3.21
CA VAL A 71 6.68 13.04 -3.49
C VAL A 71 6.81 11.59 -3.01
N ILE A 72 6.26 11.27 -1.84
CA ILE A 72 6.28 9.91 -1.29
C ILE A 72 5.43 8.97 -2.15
N LEU A 73 4.24 9.38 -2.55
CA LEU A 73 3.38 8.59 -3.44
C LEU A 73 4.09 8.27 -4.76
N ILE A 74 4.63 9.30 -5.42
CA ILE A 74 5.33 9.15 -6.70
C ILE A 74 6.53 8.21 -6.55
N GLY A 75 7.36 8.39 -5.52
CA GLY A 75 8.52 7.54 -5.27
C GLY A 75 8.15 6.09 -4.97
N ASN A 76 7.09 5.85 -4.16
CA ASN A 76 6.58 4.50 -3.93
C ASN A 76 6.09 3.85 -5.25
N LEU A 77 5.23 4.55 -6.02
CA LEU A 77 4.63 4.01 -7.25
C LEU A 77 5.70 3.70 -8.32
N ILE A 78 6.62 4.64 -8.57
CA ILE A 78 7.69 4.44 -9.56
C ILE A 78 8.56 3.24 -9.15
N THR A 79 8.98 3.17 -7.89
CA THR A 79 9.87 2.10 -7.42
C THR A 79 9.20 0.73 -7.53
N THR A 80 7.95 0.60 -7.07
CA THR A 80 7.25 -0.69 -7.13
C THR A 80 6.94 -1.10 -8.55
N PHE A 81 6.58 -0.17 -9.43
CA PHE A 81 6.37 -0.44 -10.84
C PHE A 81 7.63 -0.97 -11.53
N LEU A 82 8.76 -0.28 -11.37
CA LEU A 82 10.03 -0.66 -11.98
C LEU A 82 10.54 -2.02 -11.45
N LEU A 83 10.41 -2.26 -10.14
CA LEU A 83 10.77 -3.55 -9.56
C LEU A 83 9.80 -4.67 -9.98
N GLY A 84 8.52 -4.36 -10.15
CA GLY A 84 7.57 -5.29 -10.76
C GLY A 84 7.99 -5.71 -12.18
N MET A 85 8.35 -4.74 -13.03
CA MET A 85 8.87 -5.02 -14.37
C MET A 85 10.15 -5.88 -14.33
N LEU A 86 11.06 -5.59 -13.41
CA LEU A 86 12.27 -6.37 -13.21
C LEU A 86 11.94 -7.82 -12.83
N VAL A 87 11.00 -8.02 -11.89
CA VAL A 87 10.51 -9.35 -11.48
C VAL A 87 9.89 -10.09 -12.65
N ARG A 88 9.09 -9.43 -13.48
CA ARG A 88 8.51 -10.05 -14.68
C ARG A 88 9.57 -10.66 -15.60
N VAL A 89 10.68 -9.96 -15.79
CA VAL A 89 11.77 -10.42 -16.68
C VAL A 89 12.63 -11.50 -16.01
N SER A 90 12.93 -11.34 -14.72
CA SER A 90 13.83 -12.23 -13.99
C SER A 90 13.14 -13.46 -13.38
N MET A 91 11.83 -13.39 -13.13
CA MET A 91 11.02 -14.44 -12.49
C MET A 91 9.67 -14.60 -13.22
N PRO A 92 9.65 -15.15 -14.45
CA PRO A 92 8.45 -15.18 -15.30
C PRO A 92 7.21 -15.80 -14.64
N GLN A 93 7.39 -16.84 -13.81
CA GLN A 93 6.28 -17.49 -13.09
C GLN A 93 5.55 -16.53 -12.13
N LEU A 94 6.29 -15.63 -11.46
CA LEU A 94 5.67 -14.60 -10.62
C LEU A 94 4.92 -13.58 -11.48
N GLY A 95 5.43 -13.29 -12.68
CA GLY A 95 4.77 -12.45 -13.66
C GLY A 95 3.40 -13.02 -14.12
N GLU A 96 3.34 -14.32 -14.37
CA GLU A 96 2.09 -15.03 -14.73
C GLU A 96 1.07 -14.97 -13.58
N THR A 97 1.51 -15.24 -12.36
CA THR A 97 0.68 -15.13 -11.15
C THR A 97 0.16 -13.70 -10.98
N ALA A 98 1.01 -12.70 -11.16
CA ALA A 98 0.63 -11.29 -11.10
C ALA A 98 -0.38 -10.93 -12.19
N ALA A 99 -0.24 -11.47 -13.42
CA ALA A 99 -1.16 -11.23 -14.51
C ALA A 99 -2.56 -11.77 -14.21
N ALA A 100 -2.67 -12.97 -13.63
CA ALA A 100 -3.94 -13.53 -13.20
C ALA A 100 -4.62 -12.65 -12.12
N ILE A 101 -3.84 -12.19 -11.12
CA ILE A 101 -4.33 -11.29 -10.07
C ILE A 101 -4.81 -9.96 -10.67
N CYS A 102 -4.00 -9.32 -11.54
CA CYS A 102 -4.35 -8.03 -12.14
C CYS A 102 -5.58 -8.13 -13.06
N SER A 103 -5.72 -9.23 -13.82
CA SER A 103 -6.90 -9.47 -14.62
C SER A 103 -8.17 -9.56 -13.78
N ALA A 104 -8.12 -10.27 -12.64
CA ALA A 104 -9.23 -10.34 -11.70
C ALA A 104 -9.55 -8.96 -11.06
N LYS A 105 -8.52 -8.15 -10.77
CA LYS A 105 -8.70 -6.78 -10.27
C LYS A 105 -9.40 -5.87 -11.29
N LEU A 106 -9.01 -5.95 -12.56
CA LEU A 106 -9.61 -5.14 -13.63
C LEU A 106 -11.03 -5.56 -13.99
N ALA A 107 -11.46 -6.77 -13.63
CA ALA A 107 -12.84 -7.22 -13.78
C ALA A 107 -13.79 -6.63 -12.72
N GLN A 108 -13.29 -5.95 -11.70
CA GLN A 108 -14.11 -5.30 -10.67
C GLN A 108 -14.79 -4.04 -11.21
N ALA A 109 -16.03 -3.77 -10.77
CA ALA A 109 -16.64 -2.47 -10.99
C ALA A 109 -15.90 -1.37 -10.21
N PHE A 110 -15.87 -0.16 -10.77
CA PHE A 110 -15.16 0.99 -10.17
C PHE A 110 -15.49 1.22 -8.70
N TRP A 111 -16.77 1.17 -8.32
CA TRP A 111 -17.19 1.35 -6.93
C TRP A 111 -16.71 0.23 -6.01
N GLN A 112 -16.60 -1.01 -6.51
CA GLN A 112 -16.06 -2.14 -5.73
C GLN A 112 -14.58 -1.92 -5.42
N THR A 113 -13.81 -1.48 -6.41
CA THR A 113 -12.40 -1.10 -6.24
C THR A 113 -12.25 0.01 -5.20
N LEU A 114 -13.07 1.06 -5.30
CA LEU A 114 -13.04 2.20 -4.38
C LEU A 114 -13.31 1.78 -2.92
N VAL A 115 -14.35 0.95 -2.70
CA VAL A 115 -14.71 0.45 -1.36
C VAL A 115 -13.63 -0.46 -0.79
N ARG A 116 -13.07 -1.37 -1.59
CA ARG A 116 -11.96 -2.24 -1.17
C ARG A 116 -10.72 -1.44 -0.81
N ALA A 117 -10.40 -0.43 -1.59
CA ALA A 117 -9.29 0.48 -1.31
C ALA A 117 -9.53 1.31 -0.04
N PHE A 118 -10.76 1.77 0.19
CA PHE A 118 -11.13 2.50 1.38
C PHE A 118 -10.90 1.68 2.66
N PHE A 119 -11.34 0.43 2.72
CA PHE A 119 -11.08 -0.43 3.87
C PHE A 119 -9.60 -0.74 4.05
N CYS A 120 -8.84 -0.93 2.97
CA CYS A 120 -7.40 -1.06 3.05
C CYS A 120 -6.74 0.18 3.67
N GLY A 121 -7.16 1.38 3.28
CA GLY A 121 -6.66 2.64 3.84
C GLY A 121 -6.85 2.72 5.35
N ILE A 122 -8.02 2.32 5.86
CA ILE A 122 -8.29 2.24 7.31
C ILE A 122 -7.30 1.30 8.00
N LEU A 123 -7.13 0.08 7.46
CA LEU A 123 -6.23 -0.91 8.07
C LEU A 123 -4.76 -0.47 8.03
N MET A 124 -4.33 0.20 6.96
CA MET A 124 -2.98 0.74 6.86
C MET A 124 -2.72 1.85 7.89
N TYR A 125 -3.68 2.75 8.09
CA TYR A 125 -3.59 3.75 9.16
C TYR A 125 -3.51 3.08 10.54
N LEU A 126 -4.40 2.11 10.83
CA LEU A 126 -4.40 1.38 12.10
C LEU A 126 -3.08 0.65 12.35
N ALA A 127 -2.53 -0.03 11.35
CA ALA A 127 -1.26 -0.75 11.47
C ALA A 127 -0.12 0.19 11.89
N VAL A 128 0.00 1.34 11.20
CA VAL A 128 1.08 2.29 11.43
C VAL A 128 0.87 3.12 12.70
N SER A 129 -0.36 3.56 13.00
CA SER A 129 -0.66 4.32 14.22
C SER A 129 -0.47 3.46 15.47
N THR A 130 -0.94 2.20 15.46
CA THR A 130 -0.70 1.27 16.57
C THR A 130 0.79 1.08 16.84
N TYR A 131 1.61 0.94 15.78
CA TYR A 131 3.06 0.86 15.95
C TYR A 131 3.64 2.14 16.57
N LYS A 132 3.27 3.31 16.04
CA LYS A 132 3.81 4.60 16.52
C LYS A 132 3.35 4.97 17.94
N GLU A 133 2.10 4.69 18.29
CA GLU A 133 1.51 5.12 19.56
C GLU A 133 1.75 4.13 20.69
N LYS A 134 1.82 2.84 20.38
CA LYS A 134 1.91 1.76 21.38
C LYS A 134 3.23 0.99 21.33
N ASN A 135 4.12 1.33 20.39
CA ASN A 135 5.41 0.64 20.16
C ASN A 135 5.24 -0.90 20.05
N THR A 136 4.16 -1.34 19.39
CA THR A 136 3.86 -2.76 19.18
C THR A 136 3.68 -3.08 17.70
N VAL A 137 4.15 -4.24 17.28
CA VAL A 137 4.05 -4.73 15.90
C VAL A 137 2.73 -5.46 15.62
N LEU A 138 1.90 -5.68 16.63
CA LEU A 138 0.66 -6.45 16.49
C LEU A 138 -0.29 -5.86 15.45
N GLY A 139 -0.42 -4.51 15.41
CA GLY A 139 -1.22 -3.86 14.38
C GLY A 139 -0.78 -4.22 12.97
N ILE A 140 0.53 -4.31 12.73
CA ILE A 140 1.09 -4.69 11.43
C ILE A 140 0.79 -6.16 11.13
N LEU A 141 1.07 -7.07 12.10
CA LEU A 141 0.91 -8.51 11.93
C LEU A 141 -0.53 -8.95 11.72
N PHE A 142 -1.51 -8.18 12.17
CA PHE A 142 -2.93 -8.48 11.97
C PHE A 142 -3.54 -7.70 10.79
N CYS A 143 -3.31 -6.40 10.69
CA CYS A 143 -3.96 -5.59 9.65
C CYS A 143 -3.49 -5.96 8.23
N VAL A 144 -2.20 -6.33 8.06
CA VAL A 144 -1.68 -6.69 6.74
C VAL A 144 -2.30 -7.98 6.21
N PRO A 145 -2.30 -9.11 6.93
CA PRO A 145 -2.99 -10.32 6.47
C PRO A 145 -4.49 -10.09 6.26
N VAL A 146 -5.13 -9.30 7.11
CA VAL A 146 -6.57 -9.01 6.98
C VAL A 146 -6.85 -8.31 5.66
N PHE A 147 -6.11 -7.24 5.27
CA PHE A 147 -6.41 -6.58 4.00
C PHE A 147 -6.16 -7.49 2.80
N ILE A 148 -5.09 -8.30 2.82
CA ILE A 148 -4.76 -9.21 1.73
C ILE A 148 -5.84 -10.30 1.58
N LEU A 149 -6.21 -10.95 2.69
CA LEU A 149 -7.17 -12.06 2.67
C LEU A 149 -8.59 -11.62 2.35
N SER A 150 -8.96 -10.39 2.74
CA SER A 150 -10.24 -9.77 2.38
C SER A 150 -10.31 -9.28 0.93
N GLY A 151 -9.20 -9.31 0.20
CA GLY A 151 -9.13 -8.82 -1.17
C GLY A 151 -9.28 -7.30 -1.25
N PHE A 152 -8.81 -6.57 -0.23
CA PHE A 152 -8.76 -5.12 -0.24
C PHE A 152 -7.59 -4.62 -1.09
N GLU A 153 -7.75 -3.44 -1.70
CA GLU A 153 -6.80 -2.92 -2.68
C GLU A 153 -5.80 -1.95 -2.03
N HIS A 154 -4.52 -2.24 -2.20
CA HIS A 154 -3.42 -1.42 -1.65
C HIS A 154 -2.60 -0.80 -2.79
N SER A 155 -2.68 0.52 -2.99
CA SER A 155 -2.12 1.22 -4.15
C SER A 155 -0.65 0.90 -4.44
N ILE A 156 0.20 0.79 -3.42
CA ILE A 156 1.63 0.58 -3.63
C ILE A 156 1.93 -0.90 -3.96
N ALA A 157 1.19 -1.85 -3.37
CA ALA A 157 1.30 -3.27 -3.72
C ALA A 157 0.70 -3.56 -5.10
N ASP A 158 -0.44 -2.93 -5.43
CA ASP A 158 -1.10 -3.11 -6.72
C ASP A 158 -0.21 -2.59 -7.86
N MET A 159 0.49 -1.46 -7.66
CA MET A 159 1.44 -0.96 -8.65
C MET A 159 2.58 -1.95 -8.91
N PHE A 160 3.08 -2.64 -7.87
CA PHE A 160 4.05 -3.72 -8.05
C PHE A 160 3.46 -4.86 -8.89
N TYR A 161 2.22 -5.30 -8.59
CA TYR A 161 1.56 -6.35 -9.34
C TYR A 161 1.30 -5.96 -10.80
N PHE A 162 0.89 -4.72 -11.08
CA PHE A 162 0.75 -4.23 -12.45
C PHE A 162 2.08 -4.21 -13.20
N GLY A 163 3.17 -3.76 -12.56
CA GLY A 163 4.51 -3.84 -13.12
C GLY A 163 4.92 -5.28 -13.46
N ALA A 164 4.70 -6.22 -12.52
CA ALA A 164 5.03 -7.64 -12.69
C ALA A 164 4.14 -8.33 -13.72
N SER A 165 2.87 -7.96 -13.82
CA SER A 165 1.91 -8.53 -14.79
C SER A 165 2.20 -8.14 -16.23
N GLY A 166 2.77 -6.94 -16.45
CA GLY A 166 2.91 -6.33 -17.77
C GLY A 166 1.60 -5.87 -18.39
N ILE A 167 0.54 -5.74 -17.61
CA ILE A 167 -0.76 -5.20 -18.08
C ILE A 167 -0.70 -3.68 -17.96
N PHE A 168 -0.50 -3.02 -19.08
CA PHE A 168 -0.46 -1.56 -19.18
C PHE A 168 -1.64 -1.08 -20.05
N SER A 169 -2.64 -0.52 -19.40
CA SER A 169 -3.86 -0.06 -20.08
C SER A 169 -4.44 1.17 -19.38
N LEU A 170 -5.33 1.88 -20.08
CA LEU A 170 -6.09 2.97 -19.47
C LEU A 170 -6.93 2.46 -18.29
N SER A 171 -7.50 1.26 -18.40
CA SER A 171 -8.27 0.63 -17.32
C SER A 171 -7.38 0.40 -16.08
N ALA A 172 -6.12 -0.04 -16.25
CA ALA A 172 -5.18 -0.18 -15.15
C ALA A 172 -4.85 1.18 -14.50
N ALA A 173 -4.68 2.23 -15.30
CA ALA A 173 -4.43 3.58 -14.77
C ALA A 173 -5.65 4.11 -13.98
N LEU A 174 -6.87 3.92 -14.48
CA LEU A 174 -8.11 4.31 -13.80
C LEU A 174 -8.32 3.49 -12.51
N PHE A 175 -8.02 2.19 -12.55
CA PHE A 175 -8.04 1.33 -11.37
C PHE A 175 -7.07 1.87 -10.31
N MET A 176 -5.83 2.15 -10.67
CA MET A 176 -4.83 2.70 -9.75
C MET A 176 -5.25 4.04 -9.15
N LEU A 177 -5.86 4.92 -9.95
CA LEU A 177 -6.40 6.19 -9.47
C LEU A 177 -7.49 5.95 -8.41
N ALA A 178 -8.44 5.05 -8.68
CA ALA A 178 -9.48 4.68 -7.72
C ALA A 178 -8.89 4.12 -6.41
N VAL A 179 -7.86 3.28 -6.52
CA VAL A 179 -7.20 2.70 -5.34
C VAL A 179 -6.48 3.77 -4.52
N VAL A 180 -5.75 4.69 -5.14
CA VAL A 180 -5.09 5.81 -4.42
C VAL A 180 -6.12 6.66 -3.69
N ILE A 181 -7.23 7.03 -4.36
CA ILE A 181 -8.31 7.81 -3.76
C ILE A 181 -8.93 7.04 -2.58
N GLY A 182 -9.29 5.79 -2.76
CA GLY A 182 -9.88 4.96 -1.71
C GLY A 182 -8.97 4.80 -0.50
N ASN A 183 -7.68 4.48 -0.73
CA ASN A 183 -6.69 4.39 0.37
C ASN A 183 -6.56 5.71 1.12
N SER A 184 -6.59 6.84 0.41
CA SER A 184 -6.49 8.16 1.03
C SER A 184 -7.70 8.45 1.92
N LEU A 185 -8.91 8.29 1.38
CA LEU A 185 -10.15 8.52 2.12
C LEU A 185 -10.25 7.60 3.35
N GLY A 186 -9.94 6.30 3.18
CA GLY A 186 -9.94 5.35 4.27
C GLY A 186 -8.90 5.67 5.35
N GLY A 187 -7.68 5.99 4.95
CA GLY A 187 -6.61 6.34 5.87
C GLY A 187 -6.88 7.61 6.68
N MET A 188 -7.64 8.56 6.12
CA MET A 188 -8.02 9.80 6.79
C MET A 188 -9.26 9.66 7.69
N LEU A 189 -10.08 8.61 7.53
CA LEU A 189 -11.35 8.49 8.24
C LEU A 189 -11.20 8.50 9.77
N LEU A 190 -10.42 7.56 10.30
CA LEU A 190 -10.29 7.42 11.76
C LEU A 190 -9.65 8.63 12.42
N PRO A 191 -8.55 9.23 11.90
CA PRO A 191 -8.02 10.47 12.45
C PRO A 191 -9.05 11.63 12.40
N ALA A 192 -9.83 11.74 11.31
CA ALA A 192 -10.86 12.77 11.22
C ALA A 192 -11.96 12.59 12.27
N LEU A 193 -12.49 11.37 12.44
CA LEU A 193 -13.48 11.06 13.45
C LEU A 193 -12.95 11.29 14.88
N THR A 194 -11.69 10.94 15.13
CA THR A 194 -11.02 11.16 16.42
C THR A 194 -10.90 12.65 16.73
N LEU A 195 -10.54 13.45 15.74
CA LEU A 195 -10.43 14.91 15.88
C LEU A 195 -11.79 15.54 16.18
N ILE A 196 -12.84 15.16 15.42
CA ILE A 196 -14.22 15.66 15.62
C ILE A 196 -14.74 15.24 17.00
N GLY A 197 -14.44 14.02 17.46
CA GLY A 197 -14.85 13.50 18.78
C GLY A 197 -14.12 14.13 19.97
N GLY A 198 -13.21 15.08 19.75
CA GLY A 198 -12.50 15.81 20.81
C GLY A 198 -11.50 14.95 21.60
N ARG A 199 -11.16 13.73 21.14
CA ARG A 199 -10.10 12.91 21.74
C ARG A 199 -8.75 13.57 21.46
N LYS A 200 -8.19 14.25 22.46
CA LYS A 200 -6.75 14.62 22.44
C LYS A 200 -5.93 13.33 22.56
N LYS A 201 -4.95 13.17 21.68
CA LYS A 201 -3.92 12.13 21.79
C LYS A 201 -3.02 12.38 23.00
#